data_b6104a9ac73708080bfcd5ee9d6f8fdc
#
_entry.id   b6104a9ac73708080bfcd5ee9d6f8fdc
#
_cell.length_a   1.000
_cell.length_b   1.000
_cell.length_c   1.000
_cell.angle_alpha   90.00
_cell.angle_beta   90.00
_cell.angle_gamma   90.00
#
_symmetry.space_group_name_H-M   'P 1'
#
loop_
_entity.id
_entity.type
_entity.pdbx_description
1 polymer ?
#
loop_
_entity_poly.entity_id
_entity_poly.type
_entity_poly.pdbx_seq_one_letter_code
_entity_poly.pdbx_strand_id
1 'polypeptide(L)'
;MGFFFKSWGKYKYIPKKLEVDIISRQGLGAWCVLLWIILSTLAPIRNIKYEFFVVQHVISYVGFTTIVMIHVPKDMKVWVWAPVGIYLTDRVVRTLYLVYNNISLFHKRKAGAAAGLISCRATFTALPDRATLVSIPNPTFKWKPGQHVFLHCPSIVPLQSHPFTIATLPSDNKLEFVIRAHRGGTRRLFRHANESLPPVASKAVLVDGPYGRMRPLEQFDTVVLIAGSTGATFTMPLLRDLVRRSCEGKLATRKVRFVWVVKSKGQVGWFAKELRGAVEAVAGLQDGLVVEASVYITCDTTLTVESDGGSDASSISSVGASIEKPALCGGDRCCCTDTVLEGEKEGGSTSPTSSPAPRNTCTCGMPIATAENEVVTSIQAELSLPESVNIKTGRPALRALINRELEQARGEAAVAVCGPAGLKGVVRREVTGLCDERAVCKGSGADGVYLHVEGFGW
;
A
#
# COMPACT_ATOMS: atom_id res chain seq x y z
N MET A 1 36.21 7.85 19.64
CA MET A 1 36.40 8.97 20.60
C MET A 1 37.09 8.51 21.87
N GLY A 2 36.61 7.52 22.62
CA GLY A 2 37.25 7.07 23.86
C GLY A 2 38.74 6.70 23.73
N PHE A 3 39.16 6.11 22.62
CA PHE A 3 40.54 5.79 22.34
C PHE A 3 41.44 7.03 22.21
N PHE A 4 40.97 8.08 21.56
CA PHE A 4 41.68 9.35 21.43
C PHE A 4 41.94 10.02 22.78
N PHE A 5 40.91 10.07 23.64
CA PHE A 5 41.06 10.63 25.01
C PHE A 5 42.02 9.81 25.86
N LYS A 6 42.00 8.48 25.76
CA LYS A 6 42.88 7.59 26.51
C LYS A 6 44.31 7.64 26.00
N SER A 7 44.52 7.73 24.68
CA SER A 7 45.82 7.74 24.04
C SER A 7 46.53 9.10 24.09
N TRP A 8 45.79 10.19 24.07
CA TRP A 8 46.34 11.55 24.00
C TRP A 8 46.28 12.34 25.31
N GLY A 9 45.84 11.74 26.37
CA GLY A 9 46.04 12.08 27.79
C GLY A 9 45.66 13.45 28.31
N LYS A 10 45.59 14.49 27.50
CA LYS A 10 45.21 15.84 27.93
C LYS A 10 44.47 16.64 26.85
N TYR A 11 43.41 17.30 27.22
CA TYR A 11 42.54 18.12 26.38
C TYR A 11 43.30 19.21 25.55
N LYS A 12 44.40 19.74 26.08
CA LYS A 12 45.25 20.73 25.38
C LYS A 12 46.07 20.12 24.23
N TYR A 13 46.24 18.80 24.16
CA TYR A 13 47.05 18.13 23.14
C TYR A 13 46.29 17.93 21.82
N ILE A 14 44.98 17.83 21.87
CA ILE A 14 44.12 17.54 20.69
C ILE A 14 44.20 18.65 19.65
N PRO A 15 44.01 19.95 19.95
CA PRO A 15 44.13 21.02 18.95
C PRO A 15 45.49 21.02 18.26
N LYS A 16 46.57 20.96 19.01
CA LYS A 16 47.94 20.97 18.47
C LYS A 16 48.22 19.76 17.55
N LYS A 17 47.70 18.57 17.90
CA LYS A 17 47.85 17.38 17.09
C LYS A 17 47.04 17.47 15.80
N LEU A 18 45.82 18.05 15.84
CA LEU A 18 45.02 18.30 14.65
C LEU A 18 45.63 19.35 13.72
N GLU A 19 46.44 20.29 14.23
CA GLU A 19 47.16 21.25 13.39
C GLU A 19 48.32 20.60 12.62
N VAL A 20 49.02 19.66 13.24
CA VAL A 20 50.26 19.07 12.68
C VAL A 20 49.97 17.80 11.90
N ASP A 21 49.04 16.94 12.34
CA ASP A 21 48.85 15.61 11.79
C ASP A 21 47.65 15.58 10.82
N ILE A 22 47.97 15.50 9.54
CA ILE A 22 47.04 15.39 8.42
C ILE A 22 46.12 14.15 8.58
N ILE A 23 46.67 13.02 9.02
CA ILE A 23 45.91 11.77 9.17
C ILE A 23 44.83 11.92 10.23
N SER A 24 45.17 12.53 11.36
CA SER A 24 44.18 12.83 12.42
C SER A 24 43.08 13.76 11.96
N ARG A 25 43.39 14.77 11.12
CA ARG A 25 42.35 15.67 10.53
C ARG A 25 41.44 14.92 9.58
N GLN A 26 41.97 14.07 8.72
CA GLN A 26 41.17 13.26 7.79
C GLN A 26 40.24 12.30 8.56
N GLY A 27 40.75 11.63 9.60
CA GLY A 27 39.95 10.76 10.44
C GLY A 27 38.82 11.51 11.17
N LEU A 28 39.10 12.70 11.70
CA LEU A 28 38.06 13.55 12.31
C LEU A 28 37.04 14.01 11.27
N GLY A 29 37.47 14.41 10.08
CA GLY A 29 36.60 14.80 8.98
C GLY A 29 35.68 13.66 8.57
N ALA A 30 36.20 12.45 8.39
CA ALA A 30 35.39 11.25 8.11
C ALA A 30 34.35 11.00 9.21
N TRP A 31 34.74 11.11 10.47
CA TRP A 31 33.85 10.95 11.60
C TRP A 31 32.73 12.01 11.63
N CYS A 32 33.03 13.27 11.35
CA CYS A 32 32.02 14.33 11.27
C CYS A 32 31.00 14.06 10.16
N VAL A 33 31.48 13.65 8.97
CA VAL A 33 30.57 13.31 7.86
C VAL A 33 29.73 12.09 8.19
N LEU A 34 30.30 11.06 8.83
CA LEU A 34 29.56 9.89 9.28
C LEU A 34 28.46 10.28 10.29
N LEU A 35 28.80 11.12 11.26
CA LEU A 35 27.83 11.63 12.23
C LEU A 35 26.70 12.40 11.54
N TRP A 36 27.01 13.23 10.56
CA TRP A 36 26.02 13.90 9.74
C TRP A 36 25.11 12.94 8.99
N ILE A 37 25.68 11.89 8.37
CA ILE A 37 24.91 10.85 7.70
C ILE A 37 23.93 10.20 8.68
N ILE A 38 24.39 9.81 9.86
CA ILE A 38 23.55 9.18 10.89
C ILE A 38 22.43 10.12 11.35
N LEU A 39 22.75 11.37 11.70
CA LEU A 39 21.76 12.34 12.17
C LEU A 39 20.72 12.68 11.10
N SER A 40 21.14 12.83 9.86
CA SER A 40 20.23 13.14 8.75
C SER A 40 19.28 11.99 8.40
N THR A 41 19.60 10.73 8.76
CA THR A 41 18.72 9.58 8.56
C THR A 41 17.61 9.47 9.59
N LEU A 42 17.67 10.21 10.69
CA LEU A 42 16.62 10.20 11.71
C LEU A 42 15.26 10.60 11.11
N ALA A 43 14.22 9.90 11.51
CA ALA A 43 12.86 10.06 10.95
C ALA A 43 12.36 11.52 10.93
N PRO A 44 12.54 12.35 11.97
CA PRO A 44 12.10 13.76 11.95
C PRO A 44 12.74 14.56 10.80
N ILE A 45 14.04 14.38 10.56
CA ILE A 45 14.80 15.13 9.56
C ILE A 45 14.50 14.58 8.16
N ARG A 46 14.53 13.26 7.99
CA ARG A 46 14.28 12.58 6.73
C ARG A 46 12.89 12.89 6.17
N ASN A 47 11.88 13.03 7.02
CA ASN A 47 10.49 13.22 6.60
C ASN A 47 10.15 14.67 6.22
N ILE A 48 11.02 15.67 6.48
CA ILE A 48 10.79 17.08 6.11
C ILE A 48 10.70 17.21 4.59
N LYS A 49 11.73 16.73 3.86
CA LYS A 49 11.76 16.68 2.38
C LYS A 49 12.58 15.46 1.96
N TYR A 50 11.91 14.38 1.67
CA TYR A 50 12.56 13.11 1.33
C TYR A 50 13.49 13.20 0.11
N GLU A 51 13.12 13.92 -0.94
CA GLU A 51 13.94 14.08 -2.15
C GLU A 51 15.26 14.80 -1.83
N PHE A 52 15.21 15.85 -1.01
CA PHE A 52 16.41 16.55 -0.56
C PHE A 52 17.29 15.65 0.31
N PHE A 53 16.66 14.86 1.20
CA PHE A 53 17.37 13.87 2.01
C PHE A 53 18.16 12.89 1.14
N VAL A 54 17.55 12.33 0.08
CA VAL A 54 18.22 11.35 -0.80
C VAL A 54 19.44 11.98 -1.47
N VAL A 55 19.33 13.18 -2.04
CA VAL A 55 20.43 13.87 -2.71
C VAL A 55 21.60 14.14 -1.74
N GLN A 56 21.29 14.76 -0.59
CA GLN A 56 22.34 15.06 0.39
C GLN A 56 22.98 13.79 0.96
N HIS A 57 22.20 12.72 1.17
CA HIS A 57 22.71 11.44 1.67
C HIS A 57 23.73 10.81 0.70
N VAL A 58 23.41 10.79 -0.61
CA VAL A 58 24.32 10.30 -1.64
C VAL A 58 25.60 11.14 -1.71
N ILE A 59 25.48 12.47 -1.71
CA ILE A 59 26.64 13.37 -1.72
C ILE A 59 27.51 13.13 -0.48
N SER A 60 26.91 13.06 0.70
CA SER A 60 27.62 12.80 1.95
C SER A 60 28.30 11.44 1.97
N TYR A 61 27.67 10.40 1.41
CA TYR A 61 28.27 9.07 1.28
C TYR A 61 29.50 9.08 0.38
N VAL A 62 29.44 9.74 -0.78
CA VAL A 62 30.59 9.91 -1.68
C VAL A 62 31.72 10.66 -0.99
N GLY A 63 31.40 11.76 -0.31
CA GLY A 63 32.37 12.55 0.47
C GLY A 63 33.01 11.71 1.58
N PHE A 64 32.22 10.99 2.35
CA PHE A 64 32.72 10.07 3.39
C PHE A 64 33.69 9.03 2.82
N THR A 65 33.27 8.34 1.76
CA THR A 65 34.09 7.30 1.11
C THR A 65 35.42 7.87 0.59
N THR A 66 35.37 9.07 0.00
CA THR A 66 36.56 9.76 -0.49
C THR A 66 37.55 10.09 0.64
N ILE A 67 37.07 10.64 1.75
CA ILE A 67 37.90 10.97 2.92
C ILE A 67 38.48 9.69 3.53
N VAL A 68 37.70 8.63 3.66
CA VAL A 68 38.19 7.33 4.16
C VAL A 68 39.28 6.75 3.24
N MET A 69 39.10 6.83 1.92
CA MET A 69 40.09 6.36 0.96
C MET A 69 41.44 7.09 1.05
N ILE A 70 41.43 8.38 1.43
CA ILE A 70 42.64 9.17 1.64
C ILE A 70 43.24 8.86 3.02
N HIS A 71 42.40 8.61 4.02
CA HIS A 71 42.82 8.36 5.40
C HIS A 71 43.44 6.99 5.61
N VAL A 72 42.92 5.95 4.90
CA VAL A 72 43.28 4.54 5.12
C VAL A 72 44.61 4.21 4.43
N PRO A 73 45.53 3.44 5.08
CA PRO A 73 46.76 2.95 4.49
C PRO A 73 46.54 2.16 3.19
N LYS A 74 47.54 2.11 2.32
CA LYS A 74 47.41 1.47 1.00
C LYS A 74 46.93 0.03 1.08
N ASP A 75 47.47 -0.74 2.02
CA ASP A 75 47.14 -2.18 2.20
C ASP A 75 45.70 -2.43 2.65
N MET A 76 45.06 -1.44 3.26
CA MET A 76 43.68 -1.53 3.74
C MET A 76 42.65 -1.00 2.76
N LYS A 77 43.09 -0.39 1.64
CA LYS A 77 42.17 0.21 0.65
C LYS A 77 41.22 -0.81 0.01
N VAL A 78 41.64 -2.07 -0.09
CA VAL A 78 40.78 -3.15 -0.61
C VAL A 78 39.49 -3.29 0.17
N TRP A 79 39.51 -3.09 1.50
CA TRP A 79 38.33 -3.17 2.35
C TRP A 79 37.35 -2.01 2.15
N VAL A 80 37.79 -0.89 1.63
CA VAL A 80 36.96 0.24 1.23
C VAL A 80 36.38 0.01 -0.17
N TRP A 81 37.15 -0.56 -1.09
CA TRP A 81 36.70 -0.86 -2.45
C TRP A 81 35.73 -2.02 -2.52
N ALA A 82 35.82 -3.01 -1.63
CA ALA A 82 34.93 -4.16 -1.65
C ALA A 82 33.42 -3.79 -1.53
N PRO A 83 32.97 -3.03 -0.52
CA PRO A 83 31.57 -2.61 -0.43
C PRO A 83 31.17 -1.66 -1.57
N VAL A 84 32.07 -0.80 -2.05
CA VAL A 84 31.79 0.05 -3.22
C VAL A 84 31.60 -0.80 -4.47
N GLY A 85 32.46 -1.80 -4.69
CA GLY A 85 32.32 -2.74 -5.80
C GLY A 85 31.02 -3.53 -5.76
N ILE A 86 30.62 -4.06 -4.59
CA ILE A 86 29.35 -4.75 -4.40
C ILE A 86 28.16 -3.82 -4.74
N TYR A 87 28.19 -2.59 -4.24
CA TYR A 87 27.15 -1.61 -4.53
C TYR A 87 27.08 -1.27 -6.03
N LEU A 88 28.22 -1.02 -6.68
CA LEU A 88 28.26 -0.72 -8.11
C LEU A 88 27.79 -1.90 -8.95
N THR A 89 28.15 -3.12 -8.58
CA THR A 89 27.68 -4.34 -9.27
C THR A 89 26.17 -4.46 -9.19
N ASP A 90 25.58 -4.26 -8.01
CA ASP A 90 24.11 -4.25 -7.85
C ASP A 90 23.45 -3.18 -8.75
N ARG A 91 24.02 -1.98 -8.79
CA ARG A 91 23.49 -0.90 -9.65
C ARG A 91 23.60 -1.23 -11.14
N VAL A 92 24.73 -1.78 -11.57
CA VAL A 92 24.93 -2.19 -12.97
C VAL A 92 23.94 -3.29 -13.35
N VAL A 93 23.85 -4.35 -12.56
CA VAL A 93 22.89 -5.46 -12.81
C VAL A 93 21.47 -4.93 -12.89
N ARG A 94 21.05 -4.10 -11.95
CA ARG A 94 19.71 -3.50 -11.95
C ARG A 94 19.48 -2.63 -13.18
N THR A 95 20.46 -1.83 -13.59
CA THR A 95 20.38 -1.00 -14.80
C THR A 95 20.28 -1.86 -16.07
N LEU A 96 21.06 -2.94 -16.15
CA LEU A 96 20.98 -3.88 -17.27
C LEU A 96 19.59 -4.55 -17.34
N TYR A 97 19.01 -4.95 -16.22
CA TYR A 97 17.65 -5.48 -16.17
C TYR A 97 16.61 -4.44 -16.62
N LEU A 98 16.74 -3.19 -16.17
CA LEU A 98 15.88 -2.10 -16.60
C LEU A 98 15.95 -1.90 -18.11
N VAL A 99 17.18 -1.83 -18.65
CA VAL A 99 17.43 -1.68 -20.08
C VAL A 99 16.86 -2.86 -20.87
N TYR A 100 17.13 -4.08 -20.43
CA TYR A 100 16.60 -5.29 -21.06
C TYR A 100 15.07 -5.28 -21.13
N ASN A 101 14.37 -5.02 -20.02
CA ASN A 101 12.91 -5.06 -19.94
C ASN A 101 12.23 -3.95 -20.73
N ASN A 102 12.90 -2.81 -20.95
CA ASN A 102 12.25 -1.63 -21.53
C ASN A 102 12.68 -1.29 -22.95
N ILE A 103 13.75 -1.88 -23.47
CA ILE A 103 14.20 -1.60 -24.82
C ILE A 103 13.65 -2.62 -25.81
N SER A 104 13.01 -2.12 -26.86
CA SER A 104 12.35 -2.93 -27.89
C SER A 104 13.30 -3.78 -28.75
N LEU A 105 14.61 -3.50 -28.73
CA LEU A 105 15.62 -4.28 -29.44
C LEU A 105 15.75 -5.72 -28.93
N PHE A 106 15.49 -5.94 -27.65
CA PHE A 106 15.62 -7.27 -27.02
C PHE A 106 14.36 -8.12 -27.11
N HIS A 107 13.23 -7.56 -27.59
CA HIS A 107 11.95 -8.24 -27.60
C HIS A 107 11.36 -8.26 -29.03
N LYS A 108 10.81 -9.43 -29.42
CA LYS A 108 10.10 -9.54 -30.69
C LYS A 108 8.93 -8.54 -30.74
N ARG A 109 8.88 -7.69 -31.74
CA ARG A 109 7.76 -6.79 -31.96
C ARG A 109 6.49 -7.59 -32.20
N LYS A 110 5.48 -7.39 -31.38
CA LYS A 110 4.13 -7.92 -31.64
C LYS A 110 3.44 -7.03 -32.67
N ALA A 111 2.59 -7.63 -33.51
CA ALA A 111 1.81 -6.90 -34.49
C ALA A 111 0.98 -5.80 -33.81
N GLY A 112 1.03 -4.57 -34.33
CA GLY A 112 0.35 -3.42 -33.75
C GLY A 112 1.13 -2.63 -32.68
N ALA A 113 2.35 -3.04 -32.35
CA ALA A 113 3.18 -2.27 -31.42
C ALA A 113 3.68 -0.98 -32.09
N ALA A 114 3.50 0.16 -31.40
CA ALA A 114 4.00 1.45 -31.90
C ALA A 114 5.52 1.42 -32.09
N ALA A 115 5.99 1.99 -33.20
CA ALA A 115 7.42 2.09 -33.48
C ALA A 115 8.08 3.02 -32.46
N GLY A 116 9.09 2.48 -31.73
CA GLY A 116 9.84 3.25 -30.75
C GLY A 116 10.92 2.42 -30.08
N LEU A 117 11.92 3.10 -29.50
CA LEU A 117 12.99 2.46 -28.76
C LEU A 117 12.50 1.86 -27.44
N ILE A 118 11.51 2.48 -26.81
CA ILE A 118 10.90 2.03 -25.55
C ILE A 118 9.73 1.10 -25.87
N SER A 119 9.80 -0.12 -25.36
CA SER A 119 8.81 -1.17 -25.56
C SER A 119 7.50 -0.95 -24.77
N CYS A 120 7.61 -0.38 -23.57
CA CYS A 120 6.46 -0.17 -22.70
C CYS A 120 5.79 1.18 -22.98
N ARG A 121 4.52 1.13 -23.36
CA ARG A 121 3.67 2.32 -23.55
C ARG A 121 2.42 2.19 -22.70
N ALA A 122 2.09 3.24 -21.96
CA ALA A 122 0.93 3.27 -21.07
C ALA A 122 -0.14 4.21 -21.58
N THR A 123 -1.39 3.83 -21.38
CA THR A 123 -2.57 4.71 -21.45
C THR A 123 -2.98 5.09 -20.04
N PHE A 124 -3.50 6.30 -19.88
CA PHE A 124 -3.90 6.87 -18.59
C PHE A 124 -5.37 7.24 -18.66
N THR A 125 -6.21 6.61 -17.85
CA THR A 125 -7.65 6.86 -17.78
C THR A 125 -8.02 7.35 -16.40
N ALA A 126 -8.79 8.44 -16.32
CA ALA A 126 -9.30 8.94 -15.04
C ALA A 126 -10.40 8.00 -14.52
N LEU A 127 -10.32 7.66 -13.26
CA LEU A 127 -11.31 6.88 -12.52
C LEU A 127 -12.00 7.77 -11.47
N PRO A 128 -13.20 7.38 -11.00
CA PRO A 128 -13.87 8.03 -9.88
C PRO A 128 -12.97 8.14 -8.65
N ASP A 129 -13.29 9.08 -7.74
CA ASP A 129 -12.55 9.30 -6.48
C ASP A 129 -11.08 9.66 -6.67
N ARG A 130 -10.78 10.44 -7.71
CA ARG A 130 -9.43 10.95 -8.00
C ARG A 130 -8.41 9.82 -8.14
N ALA A 131 -8.76 8.76 -8.83
CA ALA A 131 -7.85 7.67 -9.18
C ALA A 131 -7.51 7.68 -10.67
N THR A 132 -6.40 7.05 -11.03
CA THR A 132 -5.94 6.89 -12.42
C THR A 132 -5.71 5.41 -12.68
N LEU A 133 -6.33 4.89 -13.72
CA LEU A 133 -5.98 3.60 -14.30
C LEU A 133 -4.84 3.81 -15.29
N VAL A 134 -3.72 3.14 -15.02
CA VAL A 134 -2.59 3.08 -15.96
C VAL A 134 -2.55 1.68 -16.54
N SER A 135 -2.68 1.57 -17.87
CA SER A 135 -2.67 0.28 -18.57
C SER A 135 -1.52 0.20 -19.56
N ILE A 136 -0.70 -0.86 -19.45
CA ILE A 136 0.43 -1.16 -20.33
C ILE A 136 0.14 -2.51 -20.99
N PRO A 137 -0.20 -2.53 -22.28
CA PRO A 137 -0.46 -3.76 -23.00
C PRO A 137 0.84 -4.52 -23.32
N ASN A 138 0.74 -5.84 -23.41
CA ASN A 138 1.82 -6.72 -23.87
C ASN A 138 3.17 -6.51 -23.16
N PRO A 139 3.23 -6.66 -21.83
CA PRO A 139 4.47 -6.50 -21.08
C PRO A 139 5.54 -7.49 -21.55
N THR A 140 6.81 -7.10 -21.38
CA THR A 140 7.98 -7.87 -21.83
C THR A 140 8.42 -8.94 -20.85
N PHE A 141 7.91 -8.91 -19.62
CA PHE A 141 8.26 -9.82 -18.54
C PHE A 141 7.01 -10.48 -17.92
N LYS A 142 7.24 -11.55 -17.17
CA LYS A 142 6.20 -12.26 -16.39
C LYS A 142 6.24 -11.81 -14.94
N TRP A 143 5.09 -11.79 -14.29
CA TRP A 143 4.96 -11.47 -12.86
C TRP A 143 4.08 -12.49 -12.15
N LYS A 144 4.05 -12.42 -10.83
CA LYS A 144 3.15 -13.19 -9.97
C LYS A 144 2.16 -12.23 -9.29
N PRO A 145 0.94 -12.67 -8.98
CA PRO A 145 -0.01 -11.89 -8.20
C PRO A 145 0.61 -11.38 -6.90
N GLY A 146 0.30 -10.14 -6.53
CA GLY A 146 0.86 -9.49 -5.34
C GLY A 146 2.22 -8.82 -5.54
N GLN A 147 2.84 -8.92 -6.72
CA GLN A 147 4.08 -8.20 -7.03
C GLN A 147 3.82 -6.75 -7.43
N HIS A 148 4.83 -5.91 -7.23
CA HIS A 148 4.82 -4.50 -7.62
C HIS A 148 6.00 -4.18 -8.56
N VAL A 149 5.91 -3.06 -9.22
CA VAL A 149 6.97 -2.50 -10.05
C VAL A 149 7.18 -1.03 -9.72
N PHE A 150 8.39 -0.52 -9.96
CA PHE A 150 8.62 0.91 -9.99
C PHE A 150 8.28 1.44 -11.39
N LEU A 151 7.31 2.34 -11.45
CA LEU A 151 6.86 2.95 -12.69
C LEU A 151 7.47 4.34 -12.84
N HIS A 152 8.16 4.55 -13.96
CA HIS A 152 8.66 5.85 -14.39
C HIS A 152 7.84 6.37 -15.56
N CYS A 153 7.31 7.57 -15.45
CA CYS A 153 6.57 8.25 -16.51
C CYS A 153 7.28 9.55 -16.88
N PRO A 154 8.40 9.53 -17.64
CA PRO A 154 9.28 10.70 -17.83
C PRO A 154 8.58 11.91 -18.41
N SER A 155 7.60 11.69 -19.29
CA SER A 155 6.83 12.76 -19.95
C SER A 155 5.82 13.48 -19.03
N ILE A 156 5.44 12.88 -17.90
CA ILE A 156 4.44 13.43 -16.97
C ILE A 156 5.08 13.78 -15.63
N VAL A 157 5.92 12.89 -15.14
CA VAL A 157 6.61 13.02 -13.84
C VAL A 157 8.10 12.73 -14.06
N PRO A 158 8.88 13.71 -14.50
CA PRO A 158 10.31 13.52 -14.75
C PRO A 158 11.03 13.20 -13.43
N LEU A 159 12.08 12.39 -13.51
CA LEU A 159 13.01 12.04 -12.42
C LEU A 159 12.40 11.34 -11.19
N GLN A 160 11.14 10.98 -11.22
CA GLN A 160 10.48 10.26 -10.13
C GLN A 160 10.05 8.87 -10.57
N SER A 161 10.27 7.91 -9.70
CA SER A 161 9.70 6.57 -9.81
C SER A 161 8.95 6.22 -8.54
N HIS A 162 7.83 5.55 -8.71
CA HIS A 162 7.01 5.16 -7.58
C HIS A 162 6.65 3.69 -7.68
N PRO A 163 6.64 2.94 -6.57
CA PRO A 163 6.21 1.55 -6.56
C PRO A 163 4.69 1.47 -6.67
N PHE A 164 4.20 0.66 -7.60
CA PHE A 164 2.79 0.36 -7.77
C PHE A 164 2.57 -1.14 -7.90
N THR A 165 1.57 -1.65 -7.19
CA THR A 165 1.19 -3.05 -7.26
C THR A 165 0.48 -3.34 -8.58
N ILE A 166 0.83 -4.47 -9.19
CA ILE A 166 0.22 -4.93 -10.43
C ILE A 166 -1.16 -5.50 -10.12
N ALA A 167 -2.21 -4.88 -10.71
CA ALA A 167 -3.60 -5.24 -10.44
C ALA A 167 -4.16 -6.35 -11.35
N THR A 168 -3.33 -6.93 -12.23
CA THR A 168 -3.72 -7.92 -13.24
C THR A 168 -2.96 -9.24 -13.08
N LEU A 169 -3.48 -10.27 -13.71
CA LEU A 169 -2.80 -11.57 -13.85
C LEU A 169 -1.95 -11.60 -15.13
N PRO A 170 -0.92 -12.46 -15.19
CA PRO A 170 -0.16 -12.69 -16.43
C PRO A 170 -1.02 -13.14 -17.61
N SER A 171 -2.12 -13.86 -17.34
CA SER A 171 -3.11 -14.29 -18.34
C SER A 171 -3.82 -13.14 -19.04
N ASP A 172 -3.93 -11.98 -18.38
CA ASP A 172 -4.58 -10.79 -18.95
C ASP A 172 -3.70 -10.10 -20.02
N ASN A 173 -2.42 -10.49 -20.12
CA ASN A 173 -1.43 -9.95 -21.06
C ASN A 173 -1.31 -8.42 -21.05
N LYS A 174 -1.60 -7.81 -19.91
CA LYS A 174 -1.49 -6.36 -19.66
C LYS A 174 -1.12 -6.11 -18.20
N LEU A 175 -0.36 -5.04 -17.94
CA LEU A 175 -0.16 -4.51 -16.60
C LEU A 175 -1.14 -3.37 -16.37
N GLU A 176 -1.91 -3.45 -15.30
CA GLU A 176 -2.79 -2.38 -14.87
C GLU A 176 -2.48 -1.96 -13.44
N PHE A 177 -2.57 -0.66 -13.20
CA PHE A 177 -2.32 -0.04 -11.91
C PHE A 177 -3.46 0.94 -11.62
N VAL A 178 -4.08 0.82 -10.45
CA VAL A 178 -5.04 1.82 -9.96
C VAL A 178 -4.31 2.72 -8.96
N ILE A 179 -4.06 3.95 -9.38
CA ILE A 179 -3.23 4.91 -8.65
C ILE A 179 -4.12 6.03 -8.10
N ARG A 180 -4.25 6.13 -6.80
CA ARG A 180 -4.96 7.23 -6.17
C ARG A 180 -4.12 8.51 -6.22
N ALA A 181 -4.74 9.63 -6.57
CA ALA A 181 -4.09 10.94 -6.60
C ALA A 181 -3.87 11.46 -5.17
N HIS A 182 -2.61 11.55 -4.77
CA HIS A 182 -2.15 12.23 -3.56
C HIS A 182 -1.46 13.56 -3.95
N ARG A 183 -0.36 13.91 -3.29
CA ARG A 183 0.47 15.08 -3.65
C ARG A 183 1.56 14.65 -4.64
N GLY A 184 2.15 15.61 -5.36
CA GLY A 184 3.31 15.36 -6.24
C GLY A 184 2.97 14.58 -7.50
N GLY A 185 3.72 13.51 -7.78
CA GLY A 185 3.67 12.75 -9.04
C GLY A 185 2.31 12.12 -9.34
N THR A 186 1.66 11.49 -8.36
CA THR A 186 0.36 10.83 -8.54
C THR A 186 -0.75 11.83 -8.90
N ARG A 187 -0.68 13.07 -8.36
CA ARG A 187 -1.61 14.15 -8.75
C ARG A 187 -1.39 14.60 -10.19
N ARG A 188 -0.13 14.63 -10.65
CA ARG A 188 0.19 14.96 -12.05
C ARG A 188 -0.33 13.89 -13.02
N LEU A 189 -0.19 12.61 -12.66
CA LEU A 189 -0.76 11.48 -13.42
C LEU A 189 -2.27 11.62 -13.57
N PHE A 190 -2.98 11.90 -12.47
CA PHE A 190 -4.43 12.10 -12.50
C PHE A 190 -4.85 13.29 -13.34
N ARG A 191 -4.16 14.43 -13.20
CA ARG A 191 -4.44 15.62 -14.03
C ARG A 191 -4.27 15.28 -15.50
N HIS A 192 -3.17 14.64 -15.87
CA HIS A 192 -2.93 14.21 -17.24
C HIS A 192 -4.03 13.28 -17.76
N ALA A 193 -4.47 12.31 -16.96
CA ALA A 193 -5.55 11.40 -17.33
C ALA A 193 -6.89 12.11 -17.51
N ASN A 194 -7.18 13.11 -16.68
CA ASN A 194 -8.44 13.86 -16.70
C ASN A 194 -8.51 14.91 -17.83
N GLU A 195 -7.36 15.45 -18.25
CA GLU A 195 -7.25 16.44 -19.33
C GLU A 195 -7.10 15.80 -20.70
N SER A 196 -6.81 14.50 -20.79
CA SER A 196 -6.62 13.79 -22.06
C SER A 196 -7.96 13.46 -22.71
N LEU A 197 -8.24 14.11 -23.83
CA LEU A 197 -9.41 13.80 -24.63
C LEU A 197 -9.20 12.50 -25.43
N PRO A 198 -10.27 11.70 -25.66
CA PRO A 198 -10.20 10.54 -26.55
C PRO A 198 -9.87 10.93 -28.01
N PRO A 199 -9.05 10.13 -28.73
CA PRO A 199 -8.36 8.93 -28.30
C PRO A 199 -7.15 9.22 -27.43
N VAL A 200 -7.06 8.58 -26.26
CA VAL A 200 -5.96 8.80 -25.30
C VAL A 200 -4.63 8.34 -25.89
N ALA A 201 -3.73 9.29 -26.16
CA ALA A 201 -2.42 8.98 -26.69
C ALA A 201 -1.56 8.22 -25.68
N SER A 202 -1.04 7.06 -26.09
CA SER A 202 -0.13 6.29 -25.23
C SER A 202 1.20 7.02 -25.02
N LYS A 203 1.72 7.00 -23.79
CA LYS A 203 3.02 7.59 -23.43
C LYS A 203 4.06 6.50 -23.16
N ALA A 204 5.30 6.78 -23.49
CA ALA A 204 6.41 5.90 -23.12
C ALA A 204 6.62 5.90 -21.62
N VAL A 205 6.74 4.70 -21.03
CA VAL A 205 6.99 4.49 -19.61
C VAL A 205 8.11 3.47 -19.44
N LEU A 206 8.86 3.58 -18.33
CA LEU A 206 9.83 2.58 -17.95
C LEU A 206 9.32 1.81 -16.74
N VAL A 207 9.46 0.50 -16.80
CA VAL A 207 9.01 -0.42 -15.76
C VAL A 207 10.22 -1.13 -15.18
N ASP A 208 10.45 -0.98 -13.88
CA ASP A 208 11.52 -1.62 -13.14
C ASP A 208 10.91 -2.63 -12.14
N GLY A 209 11.20 -3.89 -12.33
CA GLY A 209 10.66 -5.00 -11.55
C GLY A 209 10.42 -6.25 -12.41
N PRO A 210 9.62 -7.22 -11.94
CA PRO A 210 8.73 -7.17 -10.78
C PRO A 210 9.43 -7.46 -9.45
N TYR A 211 8.94 -6.87 -8.38
CA TYR A 211 9.44 -7.02 -7.01
C TYR A 211 8.34 -7.53 -6.07
N GLY A 212 8.76 -8.02 -4.92
CA GLY A 212 7.86 -8.56 -3.90
C GLY A 212 7.82 -10.09 -3.91
N ARG A 213 7.74 -10.65 -2.70
CA ARG A 213 7.65 -12.10 -2.50
C ARG A 213 6.76 -12.38 -1.29
N MET A 214 5.83 -13.31 -1.46
CA MET A 214 4.98 -13.83 -0.40
C MET A 214 4.92 -15.36 -0.48
N ARG A 215 4.48 -16.02 0.58
CA ARG A 215 4.19 -17.45 0.52
C ARG A 215 3.03 -17.70 -0.47
N PRO A 216 3.11 -18.75 -1.30
CA PRO A 216 2.03 -19.10 -2.20
C PRO A 216 0.74 -19.37 -1.42
N LEU A 217 -0.36 -18.68 -1.79
CA LEU A 217 -1.63 -18.81 -1.06
C LEU A 217 -2.35 -20.12 -1.35
N GLU A 218 -2.07 -20.76 -2.45
CA GLU A 218 -2.67 -22.04 -2.86
C GLU A 218 -2.38 -23.23 -1.93
N GLN A 219 -1.44 -23.06 -1.01
CA GLN A 219 -1.08 -24.11 -0.04
C GLN A 219 -1.90 -24.05 1.27
N PHE A 220 -2.66 -22.98 1.49
CA PHE A 220 -3.47 -22.80 2.69
C PHE A 220 -4.90 -23.32 2.49
N ASP A 221 -5.48 -23.91 3.54
CA ASP A 221 -6.88 -24.37 3.52
C ASP A 221 -7.88 -23.22 3.42
N THR A 222 -7.66 -22.19 4.22
CA THR A 222 -8.51 -20.99 4.26
C THR A 222 -7.69 -19.73 4.03
N VAL A 223 -8.15 -18.85 3.15
CA VAL A 223 -7.49 -17.58 2.82
C VAL A 223 -8.43 -16.41 3.09
N VAL A 224 -7.98 -15.47 3.92
CA VAL A 224 -8.69 -14.22 4.21
C VAL A 224 -7.96 -13.06 3.54
N LEU A 225 -8.59 -12.41 2.58
CA LEU A 225 -8.07 -11.28 1.83
C LEU A 225 -8.77 -10.00 2.27
N ILE A 226 -8.05 -9.06 2.88
CA ILE A 226 -8.61 -7.80 3.39
C ILE A 226 -7.99 -6.64 2.65
N ALA A 227 -8.83 -5.86 1.96
CA ALA A 227 -8.43 -4.69 1.21
C ALA A 227 -9.02 -3.40 1.78
N GLY A 228 -8.24 -2.33 1.79
CA GLY A 228 -8.72 -0.97 2.08
C GLY A 228 -8.47 -0.05 0.87
N SER A 229 -9.53 0.49 0.28
CA SER A 229 -9.46 1.39 -0.89
C SER A 229 -8.59 0.79 -2.01
N THR A 230 -7.49 1.47 -2.41
CA THR A 230 -6.52 0.96 -3.41
C THR A 230 -5.79 -0.32 -2.99
N GLY A 231 -5.92 -0.79 -1.75
CA GLY A 231 -5.38 -2.10 -1.35
C GLY A 231 -5.96 -3.27 -2.16
N ALA A 232 -7.09 -3.08 -2.83
CA ALA A 232 -7.64 -4.05 -3.76
C ALA A 232 -6.71 -4.36 -4.95
N THR A 233 -5.80 -3.46 -5.33
CA THR A 233 -4.77 -3.73 -6.35
C THR A 233 -3.88 -4.92 -5.99
N PHE A 234 -3.69 -5.17 -4.70
CA PHE A 234 -2.94 -6.31 -4.20
C PHE A 234 -3.81 -7.56 -4.03
N THR A 235 -4.98 -7.41 -3.40
CA THR A 235 -5.80 -8.57 -3.02
C THR A 235 -6.65 -9.13 -4.17
N MET A 236 -7.06 -8.30 -5.14
CA MET A 236 -7.88 -8.74 -6.27
C MET A 236 -7.14 -9.72 -7.20
N PRO A 237 -5.88 -9.48 -7.61
CA PRO A 237 -5.12 -10.46 -8.37
C PRO A 237 -4.91 -11.77 -7.61
N LEU A 238 -4.74 -11.72 -6.28
CA LEU A 238 -4.62 -12.92 -5.44
C LEU A 238 -5.92 -13.74 -5.45
N LEU A 239 -7.07 -13.08 -5.29
CA LEU A 239 -8.38 -13.72 -5.40
C LEU A 239 -8.55 -14.37 -6.77
N ARG A 240 -8.30 -13.63 -7.85
CA ARG A 240 -8.43 -14.13 -9.23
C ARG A 240 -7.50 -15.31 -9.54
N ASP A 241 -6.28 -15.29 -8.99
CA ASP A 241 -5.33 -16.40 -9.17
C ASP A 241 -5.79 -17.68 -8.45
N LEU A 242 -6.31 -17.54 -7.23
CA LEU A 242 -6.90 -18.68 -6.49
C LEU A 242 -8.11 -19.27 -7.24
N VAL A 243 -9.01 -18.43 -7.72
CA VAL A 243 -10.16 -18.85 -8.54
C VAL A 243 -9.71 -19.56 -9.82
N ARG A 244 -8.76 -18.98 -10.57
CA ARG A 244 -8.22 -19.60 -11.77
C ARG A 244 -7.61 -20.97 -11.50
N ARG A 245 -6.82 -21.10 -10.42
CA ARG A 245 -6.19 -22.37 -10.01
C ARG A 245 -7.22 -23.41 -9.57
N SER A 246 -8.32 -22.99 -8.94
CA SER A 246 -9.43 -23.86 -8.60
C SER A 246 -10.06 -24.46 -9.86
N CYS A 247 -10.32 -23.64 -10.88
CA CYS A 247 -10.81 -24.11 -12.17
C CYS A 247 -9.83 -25.08 -12.89
N GLU A 248 -8.53 -24.98 -12.60
CA GLU A 248 -7.50 -25.89 -13.14
C GLU A 248 -7.30 -27.16 -12.28
N GLY A 249 -8.03 -27.33 -11.17
CA GLY A 249 -7.89 -28.45 -10.24
C GLY A 249 -6.55 -28.49 -9.47
N LYS A 250 -5.88 -27.35 -9.31
CA LYS A 250 -4.53 -27.22 -8.71
C LYS A 250 -4.54 -26.41 -7.41
N LEU A 251 -5.52 -26.61 -6.56
CA LEU A 251 -5.70 -25.81 -5.37
C LEU A 251 -5.98 -26.66 -4.13
N ALA A 252 -5.22 -26.43 -3.05
CA ALA A 252 -5.52 -26.99 -1.74
C ALA A 252 -6.53 -26.12 -0.96
N THR A 253 -6.67 -24.85 -1.32
CA THR A 253 -7.55 -23.88 -0.66
C THR A 253 -9.02 -24.24 -0.89
N ARG A 254 -9.78 -24.39 0.19
CA ARG A 254 -11.22 -24.68 0.15
C ARG A 254 -12.07 -23.44 0.27
N LYS A 255 -11.59 -22.43 1.00
CA LYS A 255 -12.36 -21.22 1.28
C LYS A 255 -11.51 -19.97 1.12
N VAL A 256 -12.08 -18.97 0.43
CA VAL A 256 -11.55 -17.61 0.36
C VAL A 256 -12.58 -16.63 0.88
N ARG A 257 -12.20 -15.87 1.90
CA ARG A 257 -12.96 -14.74 2.42
C ARG A 257 -12.37 -13.45 1.88
N PHE A 258 -13.09 -12.75 1.00
CA PHE A 258 -12.67 -11.46 0.46
C PHE A 258 -13.45 -10.32 1.12
N VAL A 259 -12.73 -9.36 1.68
CA VAL A 259 -13.30 -8.19 2.36
C VAL A 259 -12.68 -6.93 1.78
N TRP A 260 -13.49 -6.09 1.17
CA TRP A 260 -13.04 -4.84 0.60
C TRP A 260 -13.73 -3.65 1.27
N VAL A 261 -12.93 -2.81 1.94
CA VAL A 261 -13.40 -1.61 2.63
C VAL A 261 -13.10 -0.39 1.76
N VAL A 262 -14.13 0.31 1.34
CA VAL A 262 -14.07 1.48 0.47
C VAL A 262 -14.71 2.69 1.14
N LYS A 263 -14.41 3.89 0.66
CA LYS A 263 -15.04 5.11 1.17
C LYS A 263 -16.38 5.38 0.49
N SER A 264 -16.44 5.21 -0.82
CA SER A 264 -17.59 5.56 -1.65
C SER A 264 -17.90 4.45 -2.66
N LYS A 265 -19.12 4.47 -3.21
CA LYS A 265 -19.53 3.56 -4.27
C LYS A 265 -18.67 3.67 -5.54
N GLY A 266 -18.16 4.88 -5.84
CA GLY A 266 -17.27 5.08 -6.99
C GLY A 266 -16.01 4.24 -6.94
N GLN A 267 -15.48 3.92 -5.75
CA GLN A 267 -14.32 3.04 -5.62
C GLN A 267 -14.65 1.58 -5.93
N VAL A 268 -15.88 1.13 -5.69
CA VAL A 268 -16.30 -0.24 -6.02
C VAL A 268 -16.18 -0.50 -7.51
N GLY A 269 -16.49 0.51 -8.34
CA GLY A 269 -16.36 0.45 -9.79
C GLY A 269 -14.95 0.15 -10.31
N TRP A 270 -13.90 0.38 -9.51
CA TRP A 270 -12.52 0.13 -9.94
C TRP A 270 -12.24 -1.35 -10.24
N PHE A 271 -12.90 -2.26 -9.54
CA PHE A 271 -12.71 -3.71 -9.64
C PHE A 271 -14.05 -4.50 -9.69
N ALA A 272 -15.17 -3.84 -9.97
CA ALA A 272 -16.46 -4.51 -10.03
C ALA A 272 -16.50 -5.64 -11.04
N LYS A 273 -15.89 -5.42 -12.23
CA LYS A 273 -15.81 -6.42 -13.29
C LYS A 273 -14.98 -7.63 -12.87
N GLU A 274 -13.83 -7.41 -12.26
CA GLU A 274 -12.91 -8.45 -11.80
C GLU A 274 -13.53 -9.25 -10.66
N LEU A 275 -14.20 -8.57 -9.72
CA LEU A 275 -14.88 -9.21 -8.60
C LEU A 275 -16.05 -10.08 -9.09
N ARG A 276 -16.88 -9.53 -10.00
CA ARG A 276 -17.97 -10.29 -10.62
C ARG A 276 -17.45 -11.54 -11.30
N GLY A 277 -16.47 -11.41 -12.21
CA GLY A 277 -15.92 -12.56 -12.91
C GLY A 277 -15.29 -13.61 -12.00
N ALA A 278 -14.68 -13.21 -10.89
CA ALA A 278 -14.12 -14.15 -9.92
C ALA A 278 -15.22 -14.94 -9.18
N VAL A 279 -16.31 -14.27 -8.79
CA VAL A 279 -17.41 -14.92 -8.06
C VAL A 279 -18.24 -15.82 -8.99
N GLU A 280 -18.54 -15.36 -10.22
CA GLU A 280 -19.27 -16.14 -11.22
C GLU A 280 -18.51 -17.40 -11.64
N ALA A 281 -17.19 -17.33 -11.80
CA ALA A 281 -16.36 -18.48 -12.18
C ALA A 281 -16.42 -19.63 -11.17
N VAL A 282 -16.64 -19.32 -9.89
CA VAL A 282 -16.71 -20.33 -8.82
C VAL A 282 -18.13 -20.86 -8.63
N ALA A 283 -19.16 -20.06 -8.94
CA ALA A 283 -20.56 -20.44 -8.73
C ALA A 283 -20.99 -21.71 -9.50
N GLY A 284 -20.28 -22.06 -10.58
CA GLY A 284 -20.53 -23.26 -11.38
C GLY A 284 -19.74 -24.51 -10.98
N LEU A 285 -18.87 -24.44 -9.97
CA LEU A 285 -18.01 -25.56 -9.56
C LEU A 285 -18.68 -26.39 -8.45
N GLN A 286 -19.02 -27.64 -8.76
CA GLN A 286 -19.42 -28.64 -7.75
C GLN A 286 -18.15 -29.07 -6.98
N ASP A 287 -18.19 -29.05 -5.65
CA ASP A 287 -17.05 -29.40 -4.76
C ASP A 287 -15.79 -28.54 -4.93
N GLY A 288 -15.95 -27.30 -5.39
CA GLY A 288 -14.84 -26.36 -5.62
C GLY A 288 -14.57 -25.39 -4.48
N LEU A 289 -13.75 -24.38 -4.79
CA LEU A 289 -13.42 -23.27 -3.92
C LEU A 289 -14.69 -22.47 -3.53
N VAL A 290 -14.90 -22.25 -2.24
CA VAL A 290 -15.96 -21.35 -1.74
C VAL A 290 -15.39 -19.93 -1.64
N VAL A 291 -15.99 -18.99 -2.35
CA VAL A 291 -15.61 -17.55 -2.28
C VAL A 291 -16.74 -16.76 -1.63
N GLU A 292 -16.47 -16.21 -0.45
CA GLU A 292 -17.34 -15.25 0.22
C GLU A 292 -16.80 -13.84 0.06
N ALA A 293 -17.46 -12.99 -0.73
CA ALA A 293 -17.06 -11.61 -0.96
C ALA A 293 -17.97 -10.62 -0.24
N SER A 294 -17.35 -9.63 0.43
CA SER A 294 -18.09 -8.51 1.05
C SER A 294 -17.39 -7.20 0.76
N VAL A 295 -18.19 -6.21 0.38
CA VAL A 295 -17.74 -4.83 0.16
C VAL A 295 -18.39 -3.94 1.23
N TYR A 296 -17.56 -3.19 1.96
CA TYR A 296 -17.99 -2.26 3.00
C TYR A 296 -17.79 -0.82 2.56
N ILE A 297 -18.88 -0.05 2.45
CA ILE A 297 -18.85 1.37 2.09
C ILE A 297 -18.94 2.19 3.39
N THR A 298 -17.88 2.97 3.69
CA THR A 298 -17.73 3.57 5.01
C THR A 298 -18.09 5.04 5.09
N CYS A 299 -18.11 5.77 3.96
CA CYS A 299 -18.32 7.22 3.98
C CYS A 299 -18.78 7.69 2.59
N ASP A 300 -20.04 7.48 2.26
CA ASP A 300 -20.61 7.94 0.99
C ASP A 300 -21.82 8.83 1.29
N THR A 301 -21.67 10.12 1.01
CA THR A 301 -22.74 11.12 1.24
C THR A 301 -23.91 10.96 0.28
N THR A 302 -23.74 10.26 -0.83
CA THR A 302 -24.84 10.00 -1.78
C THR A 302 -25.77 8.88 -1.31
N LEU A 303 -25.40 8.16 -0.27
CA LEU A 303 -26.18 7.10 0.33
C LEU A 303 -27.00 7.58 1.55
N THR A 304 -26.84 8.83 1.97
CA THR A 304 -27.74 9.46 2.93
C THR A 304 -29.00 9.88 2.21
N VAL A 305 -30.12 9.21 2.48
CA VAL A 305 -31.45 9.65 2.03
C VAL A 305 -31.69 11.01 2.68
N GLU A 306 -31.85 12.05 1.87
CA GLU A 306 -32.52 13.27 2.34
C GLU A 306 -33.92 12.86 2.77
N SER A 307 -34.18 12.86 4.08
CA SER A 307 -35.54 12.79 4.55
C SER A 307 -36.22 14.07 4.05
N ASP A 308 -37.06 13.92 3.03
CA ASP A 308 -37.98 14.96 2.62
C ASP A 308 -38.73 15.42 3.86
N GLY A 309 -38.30 16.55 4.40
CA GLY A 309 -39.03 17.27 5.43
C GLY A 309 -40.27 17.80 4.80
N GLY A 310 -41.38 17.04 4.96
CA GLY A 310 -42.72 17.56 4.76
C GLY A 310 -42.87 18.85 5.54
N SER A 311 -43.18 19.89 4.78
CA SER A 311 -43.59 21.21 5.24
C SER A 311 -44.61 21.13 6.36
N ASP A 312 -44.27 21.61 7.55
CA ASP A 312 -45.20 22.40 8.36
C ASP A 312 -44.40 23.34 9.25
N ALA A 313 -44.41 24.60 8.82
CA ALA A 313 -43.88 25.72 9.56
C ALA A 313 -44.93 26.24 10.52
N SER A 314 -44.70 26.15 11.81
CA SER A 314 -45.19 27.18 12.75
C SER A 314 -44.34 27.23 14.01
N SER A 315 -43.63 28.35 14.12
CA SER A 315 -43.29 29.11 15.34
C SER A 315 -42.95 28.37 16.63
N ILE A 316 -41.66 28.49 17.06
CA ILE A 316 -41.34 28.96 18.43
C ILE A 316 -39.94 29.59 18.42
N SER A 317 -39.88 30.75 19.03
CA SER A 317 -38.77 31.69 19.15
C SER A 317 -37.62 31.20 20.08
N SER A 318 -36.44 31.62 19.72
CA SER A 318 -35.28 32.06 20.55
C SER A 318 -34.87 31.27 21.80
N VAL A 319 -33.77 30.55 21.72
CA VAL A 319 -32.66 30.63 22.70
C VAL A 319 -31.36 30.39 21.94
N GLY A 320 -30.44 31.35 22.03
CA GLY A 320 -29.14 31.30 21.38
C GLY A 320 -28.22 30.24 21.99
N ALA A 321 -27.84 29.31 21.20
CA ALA A 321 -26.64 28.48 21.39
C ALA A 321 -25.94 28.39 20.03
N SER A 322 -24.73 28.91 19.97
CA SER A 322 -23.84 28.83 18.82
C SER A 322 -23.58 27.37 18.47
N ILE A 323 -24.33 26.85 17.51
CA ILE A 323 -24.07 25.53 16.91
C ILE A 323 -22.91 25.72 15.94
N GLU A 324 -21.72 25.28 16.35
CA GLU A 324 -20.60 25.08 15.42
C GLU A 324 -21.07 24.14 14.31
N LYS A 325 -21.02 24.61 13.07
CA LYS A 325 -21.33 23.81 11.88
C LYS A 325 -20.43 22.60 11.88
N PRO A 326 -20.99 21.35 11.73
CA PRO A 326 -20.15 20.18 11.59
C PRO A 326 -19.26 20.34 10.35
N ALA A 327 -17.96 20.12 10.53
CA ALA A 327 -17.00 20.19 9.45
C ALA A 327 -17.36 19.14 8.39
N LEU A 328 -17.83 19.60 7.25
CA LEU A 328 -18.08 18.78 6.07
C LEU A 328 -16.82 17.98 5.74
N CYS A 329 -16.96 16.67 5.48
CA CYS A 329 -15.91 15.82 4.91
C CYS A 329 -15.56 16.31 3.50
N GLY A 330 -14.92 17.47 3.42
CA GLY A 330 -14.44 18.10 2.19
C GLY A 330 -12.93 18.21 2.24
N GLY A 331 -12.25 17.52 1.33
CA GLY A 331 -10.81 17.52 1.26
C GLY A 331 -10.17 16.19 1.71
N ASP A 332 -8.88 16.07 1.55
CA ASP A 332 -8.06 14.85 1.67
C ASP A 332 -8.06 14.14 3.06
N ARG A 333 -8.87 14.58 4.03
CA ARG A 333 -8.93 14.01 5.40
C ARG A 333 -10.35 13.57 5.72
N CYS A 334 -10.55 12.26 5.81
CA CYS A 334 -11.76 11.68 6.39
C CYS A 334 -11.53 11.49 7.90
N CYS A 335 -12.40 12.03 8.73
CA CYS A 335 -12.42 11.84 10.20
C CYS A 335 -12.44 10.35 10.61
N CYS A 336 -12.77 9.46 9.68
CA CYS A 336 -12.77 8.01 9.90
C CYS A 336 -11.36 7.37 9.84
N THR A 337 -10.31 8.10 9.46
CA THR A 337 -8.95 7.56 9.31
C THR A 337 -7.99 7.98 10.42
N ASP A 338 -8.29 9.03 11.19
CA ASP A 338 -7.31 9.69 12.06
C ASP A 338 -7.46 9.40 13.58
N THR A 339 -8.40 8.54 13.99
CA THR A 339 -8.65 8.28 15.43
C THR A 339 -7.94 7.07 16.03
N VAL A 340 -6.82 6.64 15.46
CA VAL A 340 -5.99 5.61 16.10
C VAL A 340 -4.51 5.96 15.90
N LEU A 341 -3.98 6.88 16.68
CA LEU A 341 -2.57 7.00 17.07
C LEU A 341 -2.29 8.40 17.65
N GLU A 342 -2.91 8.76 18.77
CA GLU A 342 -2.32 9.70 19.72
C GLU A 342 -2.82 9.33 21.11
N GLY A 343 -2.02 8.57 21.85
CA GLY A 343 -2.36 8.17 23.20
C GLY A 343 -1.33 7.27 23.86
N GLU A 344 -0.05 7.65 23.80
CA GLU A 344 0.91 7.28 24.82
C GLU A 344 1.63 8.54 25.30
N LYS A 345 1.02 9.21 26.28
CA LYS A 345 1.73 9.98 27.32
C LYS A 345 1.22 9.46 28.65
N GLU A 346 2.14 8.89 29.38
CA GLU A 346 1.99 8.40 30.73
C GLU A 346 1.46 9.48 31.69
N GLY A 347 0.63 9.06 32.63
CA GLY A 347 0.45 9.73 33.91
C GLY A 347 -1.00 10.07 34.26
N GLY A 348 -1.64 9.28 35.11
CA GLY A 348 -2.82 9.74 35.85
C GLY A 348 -3.90 8.67 36.08
N SER A 349 -3.76 7.95 37.17
CA SER A 349 -4.76 7.11 37.83
C SER A 349 -6.14 7.77 37.90
N THR A 350 -7.18 7.10 37.37
CA THR A 350 -8.51 7.01 38.01
C THR A 350 -9.33 5.85 37.39
N SER A 351 -10.08 5.18 38.22
CA SER A 351 -10.82 3.93 38.12
C SER A 351 -11.87 3.81 37.01
N PRO A 352 -12.28 2.55 36.65
CA PRO A 352 -13.10 2.25 35.49
C PRO A 352 -14.59 2.33 35.81
N THR A 353 -15.34 3.06 35.03
CA THR A 353 -16.80 2.94 34.96
C THR A 353 -17.28 2.92 33.52
N SER A 354 -18.05 1.88 33.20
CA SER A 354 -18.94 1.68 32.06
C SER A 354 -18.34 1.64 30.65
N SER A 355 -18.39 0.44 30.06
CA SER A 355 -18.21 0.16 28.64
C SER A 355 -19.19 0.98 27.79
N PRO A 356 -18.75 1.75 26.79
CA PRO A 356 -19.67 2.35 25.82
C PRO A 356 -20.11 1.29 24.81
N ALA A 357 -21.40 1.19 24.59
CA ALA A 357 -22.01 0.42 23.53
C ALA A 357 -21.40 0.78 22.15
N PRO A 358 -21.35 -0.16 21.17
CA PRO A 358 -20.81 0.11 19.85
C PRO A 358 -21.61 1.21 19.17
N ARG A 359 -20.98 2.36 18.92
CA ARG A 359 -21.61 3.45 18.16
C ARG A 359 -21.58 3.09 16.68
N ASN A 360 -22.76 2.85 16.12
CA ASN A 360 -22.97 2.68 14.67
C ASN A 360 -22.97 4.03 13.92
N THR A 361 -22.27 5.03 14.43
CA THR A 361 -22.19 6.36 13.81
C THR A 361 -20.77 6.59 13.29
N CYS A 362 -20.68 7.09 12.06
CA CYS A 362 -19.44 7.68 11.58
C CYS A 362 -19.04 8.82 12.52
N THR A 363 -17.75 9.00 12.83
CA THR A 363 -17.24 10.13 13.66
C THR A 363 -17.54 11.51 13.06
N CYS A 364 -18.01 11.58 11.80
CA CYS A 364 -18.55 12.79 11.18
C CYS A 364 -20.00 13.13 11.60
N GLY A 365 -20.60 12.34 12.48
CA GLY A 365 -21.92 12.62 13.05
C GLY A 365 -23.11 12.37 12.13
N MET A 366 -22.91 11.85 10.93
CA MET A 366 -24.02 11.50 10.04
C MET A 366 -24.61 10.13 10.43
N PRO A 367 -25.93 10.00 10.63
CA PRO A 367 -26.58 8.72 10.81
C PRO A 367 -26.43 7.90 9.53
N ILE A 368 -26.01 6.65 9.65
CA ILE A 368 -26.02 5.69 8.54
C ILE A 368 -27.49 5.35 8.31
N ALA A 369 -27.99 5.63 7.10
CA ALA A 369 -29.39 5.46 6.76
C ALA A 369 -29.86 4.01 6.98
N THR A 370 -31.00 3.86 7.61
CA THR A 370 -31.68 2.57 7.91
C THR A 370 -32.36 1.90 6.70
N ALA A 371 -32.32 2.55 5.51
CA ALA A 371 -32.81 1.98 4.25
C ALA A 371 -31.74 1.12 3.55
N GLU A 372 -31.16 0.15 4.28
CA GLU A 372 -29.99 -0.62 3.79
C GLU A 372 -30.30 -1.43 2.53
N ASN A 373 -31.46 -2.04 2.41
CA ASN A 373 -31.75 -2.99 1.33
C ASN A 373 -31.95 -2.32 -0.05
N GLU A 374 -32.66 -1.20 -0.14
CA GLU A 374 -32.89 -0.51 -1.41
C GLU A 374 -31.61 0.09 -1.99
N VAL A 375 -30.80 0.69 -1.12
CA VAL A 375 -29.52 1.28 -1.49
C VAL A 375 -28.53 0.20 -1.95
N VAL A 376 -28.46 -0.92 -1.25
CA VAL A 376 -27.61 -2.05 -1.61
C VAL A 376 -28.01 -2.62 -2.97
N THR A 377 -29.29 -2.84 -3.20
CA THR A 377 -29.83 -3.35 -4.46
C THR A 377 -29.53 -2.39 -5.63
N SER A 378 -29.67 -1.09 -5.42
CA SER A 378 -29.35 -0.10 -6.45
C SER A 378 -27.87 -0.09 -6.84
N ILE A 379 -26.96 -0.22 -5.87
CA ILE A 379 -25.51 -0.31 -6.13
C ILE A 379 -25.15 -1.62 -6.85
N GLN A 380 -25.75 -2.73 -6.45
CA GLN A 380 -25.56 -4.03 -7.12
C GLN A 380 -26.00 -3.98 -8.56
N ALA A 381 -27.17 -3.38 -8.83
CA ALA A 381 -27.68 -3.21 -10.20
C ALA A 381 -26.79 -2.26 -11.04
N GLU A 382 -26.42 -1.09 -10.50
CA GLU A 382 -25.58 -0.10 -11.19
C GLU A 382 -24.21 -0.70 -11.57
N LEU A 383 -23.60 -1.47 -10.68
CA LEU A 383 -22.29 -2.08 -10.88
C LEU A 383 -22.36 -3.50 -11.47
N SER A 384 -23.56 -3.99 -11.76
CA SER A 384 -23.82 -5.36 -12.24
C SER A 384 -23.12 -6.42 -11.39
N LEU A 385 -23.12 -6.27 -10.06
CA LEU A 385 -22.55 -7.24 -9.13
C LEU A 385 -23.57 -8.35 -8.81
N PRO A 386 -23.14 -9.63 -8.73
CA PRO A 386 -24.04 -10.71 -8.36
C PRO A 386 -24.50 -10.59 -6.90
N GLU A 387 -25.69 -11.10 -6.59
CA GLU A 387 -26.27 -11.11 -5.23
C GLU A 387 -25.38 -11.81 -4.19
N SER A 388 -24.52 -12.73 -4.63
CA SER A 388 -23.52 -13.40 -3.79
C SER A 388 -22.42 -12.48 -3.26
N VAL A 389 -22.27 -11.27 -3.81
CA VAL A 389 -21.39 -10.23 -3.27
C VAL A 389 -22.16 -9.39 -2.26
N ASN A 390 -21.86 -9.55 -0.98
CA ASN A 390 -22.50 -8.81 0.10
C ASN A 390 -22.00 -7.36 0.15
N ILE A 391 -22.84 -6.39 -0.19
CA ILE A 391 -22.56 -4.97 0.01
C ILE A 391 -23.13 -4.55 1.37
N LYS A 392 -22.32 -3.86 2.16
CA LYS A 392 -22.70 -3.39 3.52
C LYS A 392 -22.25 -1.96 3.72
N THR A 393 -23.01 -1.21 4.49
CA THR A 393 -22.62 0.11 4.95
C THR A 393 -21.85 0.01 6.28
N GLY A 394 -20.95 0.98 6.51
CA GLY A 394 -20.15 1.03 7.74
C GLY A 394 -18.87 0.21 7.73
N ARG A 395 -18.30 -0.04 8.90
CA ARG A 395 -17.02 -0.73 9.08
C ARG A 395 -17.22 -2.20 9.45
N PRO A 396 -16.41 -3.12 8.89
CA PRO A 396 -16.47 -4.53 9.28
C PRO A 396 -15.99 -4.75 10.72
N ALA A 397 -16.63 -5.66 11.44
CA ALA A 397 -16.16 -6.21 12.70
C ALA A 397 -15.04 -7.23 12.43
N LEU A 398 -13.80 -6.73 12.19
CA LEU A 398 -12.69 -7.53 11.69
C LEU A 398 -12.33 -8.69 12.62
N ARG A 399 -12.34 -8.49 13.96
CA ARG A 399 -12.05 -9.56 14.93
C ARG A 399 -13.03 -10.73 14.76
N ALA A 400 -14.32 -10.46 14.79
CA ALA A 400 -15.34 -11.50 14.65
C ALA A 400 -15.27 -12.21 13.30
N LEU A 401 -15.00 -11.43 12.23
CA LEU A 401 -14.88 -11.97 10.89
C LEU A 401 -13.66 -12.90 10.79
N ILE A 402 -12.49 -12.45 11.21
CA ILE A 402 -11.26 -13.24 11.15
C ILE A 402 -11.38 -14.47 12.05
N ASN A 403 -11.91 -14.31 13.27
CA ASN A 403 -12.09 -15.43 14.19
C ASN A 403 -12.97 -16.52 13.59
N ARG A 404 -14.11 -16.16 12.99
CA ARG A 404 -15.01 -17.11 12.33
C ARG A 404 -14.30 -17.92 11.24
N GLU A 405 -13.51 -17.26 10.39
CA GLU A 405 -12.81 -17.95 9.31
C GLU A 405 -11.69 -18.86 9.84
N LEU A 406 -10.99 -18.44 10.89
CA LEU A 406 -9.96 -19.25 11.53
C LEU A 406 -10.54 -20.47 12.27
N GLU A 407 -11.71 -20.34 12.89
CA GLU A 407 -12.40 -21.45 13.56
C GLU A 407 -12.93 -22.50 12.59
N GLN A 408 -13.35 -22.08 11.39
CA GLN A 408 -13.87 -22.96 10.34
C GLN A 408 -12.78 -23.63 9.50
N ALA A 409 -11.55 -23.15 9.57
CA ALA A 409 -10.44 -23.73 8.83
C ALA A 409 -10.11 -25.14 9.36
N ARG A 410 -9.70 -26.03 8.44
CA ARG A 410 -9.34 -27.43 8.74
C ARG A 410 -7.84 -27.71 8.58
N GLY A 411 -7.05 -26.69 8.26
CA GLY A 411 -5.61 -26.74 8.06
C GLY A 411 -5.00 -25.36 8.30
N GLU A 412 -3.85 -25.07 7.69
CA GLU A 412 -3.23 -23.74 7.79
C GLU A 412 -4.11 -22.67 7.12
N ALA A 413 -4.24 -21.52 7.80
CA ALA A 413 -4.94 -20.35 7.28
C ALA A 413 -3.98 -19.21 6.91
N ALA A 414 -4.31 -18.43 5.89
CA ALA A 414 -3.60 -17.23 5.53
C ALA A 414 -4.48 -16.00 5.65
N VAL A 415 -3.97 -14.94 6.26
CA VAL A 415 -4.59 -13.61 6.29
C VAL A 415 -3.67 -12.64 5.55
N ALA A 416 -4.15 -12.08 4.44
CA ALA A 416 -3.41 -11.08 3.68
C ALA A 416 -4.16 -9.75 3.69
N VAL A 417 -3.48 -8.68 4.13
CA VAL A 417 -4.07 -7.35 4.24
C VAL A 417 -3.26 -6.30 3.50
N CYS A 418 -3.96 -5.45 2.74
CA CYS A 418 -3.39 -4.28 2.11
C CYS A 418 -4.33 -3.08 2.23
N GLY A 419 -3.80 -1.91 2.54
CA GLY A 419 -4.59 -0.70 2.69
C GLY A 419 -3.96 0.33 3.62
N PRO A 420 -4.75 1.31 4.13
CA PRO A 420 -4.29 2.32 5.06
C PRO A 420 -3.65 1.74 6.32
N ALA A 421 -2.72 2.49 6.94
CA ALA A 421 -1.98 2.06 8.13
C ALA A 421 -2.91 1.62 9.28
N GLY A 422 -4.00 2.36 9.52
CA GLY A 422 -5.00 2.01 10.54
C GLY A 422 -5.62 0.63 10.32
N LEU A 423 -6.07 0.32 9.10
CA LEU A 423 -6.63 -1.00 8.77
C LEU A 423 -5.60 -2.11 9.00
N LYS A 424 -4.37 -1.92 8.51
CA LYS A 424 -3.27 -2.88 8.67
C LYS A 424 -2.94 -3.10 10.14
N GLY A 425 -2.91 -2.03 10.92
CA GLY A 425 -2.65 -2.09 12.38
C GLY A 425 -3.73 -2.87 13.12
N VAL A 426 -5.00 -2.62 12.80
CA VAL A 426 -6.13 -3.37 13.37
C VAL A 426 -6.02 -4.85 13.02
N VAL A 427 -5.89 -5.20 11.74
CA VAL A 427 -5.80 -6.62 11.33
C VAL A 427 -4.62 -7.33 12.01
N ARG A 428 -3.44 -6.67 12.07
CA ARG A 428 -2.29 -7.25 12.76
C ARG A 428 -2.58 -7.55 14.22
N ARG A 429 -3.15 -6.59 14.95
CA ARG A 429 -3.49 -6.74 16.36
C ARG A 429 -4.52 -7.85 16.57
N GLU A 430 -5.58 -7.89 15.75
CA GLU A 430 -6.64 -8.89 15.89
C GLU A 430 -6.13 -10.29 15.57
N VAL A 431 -5.33 -10.48 14.53
CA VAL A 431 -4.72 -11.79 14.20
C VAL A 431 -3.77 -12.22 15.32
N THR A 432 -2.91 -11.32 15.83
CA THR A 432 -2.00 -11.65 16.93
C THR A 432 -2.77 -12.07 18.18
N GLY A 433 -3.80 -11.31 18.58
CA GLY A 433 -4.63 -11.65 19.75
C GLY A 433 -5.36 -12.99 19.59
N LEU A 434 -5.91 -13.27 18.42
CA LEU A 434 -6.56 -14.55 18.15
C LEU A 434 -5.56 -15.73 18.12
N CYS A 435 -4.32 -15.54 17.67
CA CYS A 435 -3.29 -16.57 17.73
C CYS A 435 -2.91 -16.88 19.18
N ASP A 436 -2.80 -15.88 20.05
CA ASP A 436 -2.48 -16.08 21.47
C ASP A 436 -3.62 -16.84 22.19
N GLU A 437 -4.87 -16.46 21.97
CA GLU A 437 -6.05 -17.15 22.50
C GLU A 437 -6.10 -18.63 22.06
N ARG A 438 -5.81 -18.90 20.78
CA ARG A 438 -5.81 -20.25 20.23
C ARG A 438 -4.65 -21.11 20.74
N ALA A 439 -3.50 -20.51 21.01
CA ALA A 439 -2.36 -21.23 21.61
C ALA A 439 -2.71 -21.80 23.00
N VAL A 440 -3.61 -21.12 23.72
CA VAL A 440 -4.08 -21.56 25.05
C VAL A 440 -5.25 -22.56 24.94
N CYS A 441 -6.17 -22.36 24.00
CA CYS A 441 -7.38 -23.17 23.81
C CYS A 441 -7.17 -24.16 22.65
N LYS A 442 -6.40 -25.22 22.84
CA LYS A 442 -6.14 -26.23 21.80
C LYS A 442 -7.40 -27.03 21.45
N GLY A 443 -7.69 -27.20 20.17
CA GLY A 443 -8.58 -28.25 19.67
C GLY A 443 -9.52 -27.95 18.51
N SER A 444 -9.66 -26.71 18.04
CA SER A 444 -10.51 -26.40 16.87
C SER A 444 -9.91 -25.33 15.97
N GLY A 445 -10.21 -25.43 14.68
CA GLY A 445 -9.88 -24.44 13.66
C GLY A 445 -8.47 -24.57 13.07
N ALA A 446 -7.91 -23.46 12.52
CA ALA A 446 -6.66 -23.46 11.78
C ALA A 446 -5.47 -24.01 12.58
N ASP A 447 -4.68 -24.89 11.97
CA ASP A 447 -3.45 -25.45 12.55
C ASP A 447 -2.35 -24.39 12.73
N GLY A 448 -2.34 -23.40 11.87
CA GLY A 448 -1.42 -22.26 11.90
C GLY A 448 -1.97 -21.08 11.11
N VAL A 449 -1.51 -19.86 11.44
CA VAL A 449 -1.94 -18.63 10.76
C VAL A 449 -0.74 -17.91 10.16
N TYR A 450 -0.74 -17.76 8.84
CA TYR A 450 0.20 -16.91 8.13
C TYR A 450 -0.40 -15.52 7.94
N LEU A 451 0.24 -14.49 8.48
CA LEU A 451 -0.16 -13.11 8.27
C LEU A 451 0.79 -12.41 7.30
N HIS A 452 0.24 -11.92 6.18
CA HIS A 452 0.93 -11.04 5.25
C HIS A 452 0.35 -9.63 5.30
N VAL A 453 1.19 -8.66 5.61
CA VAL A 453 0.80 -7.24 5.66
C VAL A 453 1.54 -6.49 4.57
N GLU A 454 0.85 -6.21 3.47
CA GLU A 454 1.44 -5.42 2.38
C GLU A 454 1.36 -3.93 2.70
N GLY A 455 2.48 -3.23 2.52
CA GLY A 455 2.60 -1.81 2.81
C GLY A 455 2.95 -1.02 1.55
N PHE A 456 2.10 -0.08 1.15
CA PHE A 456 2.56 0.98 0.27
C PHE A 456 3.37 1.94 1.15
N GLY A 457 4.70 1.85 1.06
CA GLY A 457 5.61 2.71 1.82
C GLY A 457 5.57 4.13 1.25
N TRP A 458 4.87 5.02 1.94
CA TRP A 458 4.92 6.48 1.74
C TRP A 458 5.27 7.13 3.06
#